data_09904e0a99a047d23083e6d8538c6638
#
_entry.id   09904e0a99a047d23083e6d8538c6638
#
_cell.length_a   1.000
_cell.length_b   1.000
_cell.length_c   1.000
_cell.angle_alpha   90.00
_cell.angle_beta   90.00
_cell.angle_gamma   90.00
#
_symmetry.space_group_name_H-M   'P 1'
#
loop_
_entity.id
_entity.type
_entity.pdbx_description
1 polymer ?
#
loop_
_entity_poly.entity_id
_entity_poly.type
_entity_poly.pdbx_seq_one_letter_code
_entity_poly.pdbx_strand_id
1 'polypeptide(L)'
;MAIIKMKRLRLLALRSDREELLHTLQRLGCVEISEPPEADGRSDAPPGDWEGPPAALELRTPDGSALDQAREEKQSAERALSVLARHGAKGRGMLTPRPQLTEEELFEPGACAAGTQAVEAVLRKDREAALLQTEQGKLTAQKAALAPWLSLDLPLESGSTREMLVQIGRA
;
A
#
# COMPACT_ATOMS: atom_id res chain seq x y z
N MET A 1 30.14 24.35 9.32
CA MET A 1 28.77 23.89 9.69
C MET A 1 28.00 25.07 10.23
N ALA A 2 26.89 25.44 9.63
CA ALA A 2 26.03 26.50 10.15
C ALA A 2 25.12 25.90 11.23
N ILE A 3 25.23 26.36 12.46
CA ILE A 3 24.35 25.95 13.56
C ILE A 3 23.12 26.85 13.52
N ILE A 4 21.99 26.30 13.14
CA ILE A 4 20.71 27.00 13.16
C ILE A 4 20.16 26.98 14.59
N LYS A 5 19.84 28.16 15.13
CA LYS A 5 19.20 28.24 16.46
C LYS A 5 17.75 27.79 16.37
N MET A 6 17.45 26.65 16.97
CA MET A 6 16.07 26.16 17.08
C MET A 6 15.43 26.66 18.37
N LYS A 7 14.15 26.95 18.34
CA LYS A 7 13.34 27.30 19.51
C LYS A 7 12.24 26.24 19.67
N ARG A 8 11.99 25.84 20.90
CA ARG A 8 10.90 24.92 21.21
C ARG A 8 9.63 25.73 21.43
N LEU A 9 8.56 25.32 20.74
CA LEU A 9 7.23 25.96 20.83
C LEU A 9 6.22 24.88 21.27
N ARG A 10 5.33 25.24 22.19
CA ARG A 10 4.16 24.42 22.53
C ARG A 10 2.91 25.12 22.03
N LEU A 11 2.08 24.41 21.28
CA LEU A 11 0.82 24.91 20.77
C LEU A 11 -0.32 24.11 21.42
N LEU A 12 -1.30 24.82 21.93
CA LEU A 12 -2.56 24.27 22.42
C LEU A 12 -3.67 24.78 21.49
N ALA A 13 -4.44 23.87 20.94
CA ALA A 13 -5.54 24.22 20.06
C ALA A 13 -6.77 23.33 20.37
N LEU A 14 -7.93 23.78 19.96
CA LEU A 14 -9.14 22.98 20.03
C LEU A 14 -9.03 21.81 19.03
N ARG A 15 -9.68 20.70 19.34
CA ARG A 15 -9.70 19.53 18.47
C ARG A 15 -10.30 19.83 17.08
N SER A 16 -11.28 20.75 17.03
CA SER A 16 -11.88 21.24 15.78
C SER A 16 -10.88 21.89 14.84
N ASP A 17 -9.90 22.60 15.40
CA ASP A 17 -8.97 23.44 14.64
C ASP A 17 -7.67 22.69 14.29
N ARG A 18 -7.59 21.41 14.68
CA ARG A 18 -6.38 20.59 14.53
C ARG A 18 -5.92 20.47 13.10
N GLU A 19 -6.83 20.19 12.16
CA GLU A 19 -6.49 19.98 10.75
C GLU A 19 -5.96 21.28 10.14
N GLU A 20 -6.66 22.38 10.38
CA GLU A 20 -6.25 23.71 9.87
C GLU A 20 -4.89 24.13 10.44
N LEU A 21 -4.67 23.86 11.75
CA LEU A 21 -3.40 24.15 12.39
C LEU A 21 -2.27 23.33 11.80
N LEU A 22 -2.46 22.00 11.63
CA LEU A 22 -1.46 21.12 11.05
C LEU A 22 -1.13 21.52 9.60
N HIS A 23 -2.14 21.89 8.84
CA HIS A 23 -1.98 22.39 7.46
C HIS A 23 -1.16 23.66 7.41
N THR A 24 -1.43 24.59 8.32
CA THR A 24 -0.68 25.84 8.46
C THR A 24 0.77 25.59 8.84
N LEU A 25 1.03 24.68 9.79
CA LEU A 25 2.39 24.31 10.20
C LEU A 25 3.16 23.63 9.08
N GLN A 26 2.48 22.78 8.30
CA GLN A 26 3.08 22.13 7.12
C GLN A 26 3.48 23.15 6.04
N ARG A 27 2.64 24.15 5.78
CA ARG A 27 2.95 25.22 4.83
C ARG A 27 4.13 26.08 5.26
N LEU A 28 4.33 26.28 6.55
CA LEU A 28 5.51 27.00 7.07
C LEU A 28 6.81 26.25 6.79
N GLY A 29 6.80 24.90 6.73
CA GLY A 29 7.95 24.09 6.34
C GLY A 29 9.18 24.19 7.24
N CYS A 30 9.09 24.87 8.38
CA CYS A 30 10.20 25.13 9.29
C CYS A 30 9.94 24.59 10.73
N VAL A 31 8.88 23.82 10.91
CA VAL A 31 8.46 23.29 12.21
C VAL A 31 8.59 21.77 12.20
N GLU A 32 9.27 21.23 13.20
CA GLU A 32 9.29 19.82 13.52
C GLU A 32 8.30 19.55 14.62
N ILE A 33 7.36 18.62 14.37
CA ILE A 33 6.36 18.22 15.37
C ILE A 33 6.88 16.97 16.06
N SER A 34 7.13 17.08 17.37
CA SER A 34 7.51 15.96 18.22
C SER A 34 6.41 15.67 19.24
N GLU A 35 6.22 14.42 19.58
CA GLU A 35 5.35 14.05 20.67
C GLU A 35 5.87 14.62 21.99
N PRO A 36 4.97 15.11 22.87
CA PRO A 36 5.39 15.52 24.19
C PRO A 36 6.04 14.32 24.90
N PRO A 37 7.16 14.51 25.63
CA PRO A 37 7.72 13.42 26.41
C PRO A 37 6.63 12.89 27.34
N GLU A 38 6.47 11.57 27.35
CA GLU A 38 5.58 10.90 28.30
C GLU A 38 5.92 11.40 29.71
N ALA A 39 4.89 11.57 30.54
CA ALA A 39 5.02 12.14 31.86
C ALA A 39 5.74 11.21 32.87
N ASP A 40 6.76 10.53 32.43
CA ASP A 40 7.67 9.72 33.25
C ASP A 40 8.62 10.62 34.04
N GLY A 41 8.12 11.47 34.91
CA GLY A 41 8.85 12.07 36.01
C GLY A 41 10.30 12.52 35.84
N ARG A 42 10.91 12.40 34.67
CA ARG A 42 12.28 12.75 34.32
C ARG A 42 12.32 13.67 33.11
N SER A 43 11.78 14.85 33.25
CA SER A 43 11.99 15.87 32.24
C SER A 43 13.31 16.60 32.58
N ASP A 44 14.35 16.35 31.76
CA ASP A 44 15.56 17.18 31.71
C ASP A 44 15.28 18.55 31.04
N ALA A 45 14.05 18.99 31.04
CA ALA A 45 13.69 20.30 30.55
C ALA A 45 14.09 21.34 31.60
N PRO A 46 14.84 22.40 31.24
CA PRO A 46 15.15 23.47 32.16
C PRO A 46 13.85 24.06 32.72
N PRO A 47 13.82 24.43 34.04
CA PRO A 47 12.68 25.03 34.66
C PRO A 47 12.39 26.36 33.97
N GLY A 48 11.45 26.38 33.07
CA GLY A 48 10.83 27.60 32.57
C GLY A 48 9.52 27.76 33.31
N ASP A 49 9.14 28.99 33.57
CA ASP A 49 7.99 29.43 34.35
C ASP A 49 6.61 28.96 33.83
N TRP A 50 6.50 27.71 33.42
CA TRP A 50 5.25 27.14 32.96
C TRP A 50 4.81 25.97 33.83
N GLU A 51 3.88 26.26 34.75
CA GLU A 51 3.05 25.23 35.37
C GLU A 51 2.23 24.58 34.26
N GLY A 52 2.53 23.31 33.93
CA GLY A 52 1.81 22.54 32.92
C GLY A 52 0.29 22.58 33.09
N PRO A 53 -0.50 22.34 32.06
CA PRO A 53 -1.93 22.20 32.22
C PRO A 53 -2.23 21.19 33.32
N PRO A 54 -3.31 21.40 34.11
CA PRO A 54 -3.68 20.47 35.17
C PRO A 54 -3.74 19.06 34.57
N ALA A 55 -3.29 18.08 35.34
CA ALA A 55 -3.14 16.65 34.94
C ALA A 55 -4.42 15.98 34.35
N ALA A 56 -5.52 16.72 34.29
CA ALA A 56 -6.79 16.28 33.70
C ALA A 56 -6.93 16.50 32.18
N LEU A 57 -5.97 17.17 31.50
CA LEU A 57 -5.94 17.18 30.04
C LEU A 57 -5.25 15.89 29.58
N GLU A 58 -6.00 14.81 29.58
CA GLU A 58 -5.63 13.61 28.83
C GLU A 58 -5.46 14.04 27.36
N LEU A 59 -4.22 14.21 26.95
CA LEU A 59 -3.85 14.30 25.53
C LEU A 59 -4.22 12.95 24.91
N ARG A 60 -5.49 12.80 24.52
CA ARG A 60 -5.91 11.65 23.75
C ARG A 60 -5.05 11.60 22.50
N THR A 61 -4.21 10.59 22.42
CA THR A 61 -3.57 10.19 21.18
C THR A 61 -4.64 10.13 20.08
N PRO A 62 -4.43 10.78 18.94
CA PRO A 62 -5.38 10.69 17.84
C PRO A 62 -5.58 9.22 17.48
N ASP A 63 -6.82 8.84 17.20
CA ASP A 63 -7.12 7.51 16.68
C ASP A 63 -6.14 7.18 15.57
N GLY A 64 -5.31 6.16 15.80
CA GLY A 64 -4.31 5.72 14.81
C GLY A 64 -4.91 5.25 13.48
N SER A 65 -6.24 5.05 13.46
CA SER A 65 -6.99 4.56 12.30
C SER A 65 -6.76 5.37 11.03
N ALA A 66 -6.77 6.71 11.10
CA ALA A 66 -6.54 7.56 9.93
C ALA A 66 -5.09 7.44 9.40
N LEU A 67 -4.13 7.31 10.31
CA LEU A 67 -2.73 7.11 9.93
C LEU A 67 -2.52 5.72 9.31
N ASP A 68 -3.15 4.70 9.87
CA ASP A 68 -3.05 3.34 9.36
C ASP A 68 -3.73 3.22 8.00
N GLN A 69 -4.88 3.86 7.80
CA GLN A 69 -5.53 3.96 6.49
C GLN A 69 -4.62 4.64 5.46
N ALA A 70 -4.01 5.77 5.79
CA ALA A 70 -3.09 6.46 4.88
C ALA A 70 -1.85 5.60 4.54
N ARG A 71 -1.37 4.81 5.50
CA ARG A 71 -0.28 3.84 5.27
C ARG A 71 -0.70 2.72 4.33
N GLU A 72 -1.90 2.17 4.49
CA GLU A 72 -2.44 1.14 3.61
C GLU A 72 -2.65 1.65 2.18
N GLU A 73 -3.19 2.85 2.03
CA GLU A 73 -3.36 3.50 0.73
C GLU A 73 -2.00 3.71 0.04
N LYS A 74 -1.02 4.25 0.76
CA LYS A 74 0.34 4.41 0.27
C LYS A 74 0.93 3.06 -0.17
N GLN A 75 0.83 2.03 0.66
CA GLN A 75 1.35 0.70 0.34
C GLN A 75 0.65 0.09 -0.89
N SER A 76 -0.65 0.30 -1.03
CA SER A 76 -1.41 -0.15 -2.19
C SER A 76 -0.97 0.54 -3.47
N ALA A 77 -0.72 1.85 -3.41
CA ALA A 77 -0.18 2.62 -4.53
C ALA A 77 1.24 2.16 -4.91
N GLU A 78 2.12 1.90 -3.94
CA GLU A 78 3.46 1.38 -4.18
C GLU A 78 3.43 -0.02 -4.83
N ARG A 79 2.52 -0.89 -4.40
CA ARG A 79 2.29 -2.20 -5.04
C ARG A 79 1.83 -2.04 -6.49
N ALA A 80 0.86 -1.17 -6.75
CA ALA A 80 0.38 -0.93 -8.10
C ALA A 80 1.49 -0.40 -9.02
N LEU A 81 2.33 0.51 -8.54
CA LEU A 81 3.50 0.99 -9.28
C LEU A 81 4.50 -0.14 -9.58
N SER A 82 4.72 -1.04 -8.63
CA SER A 82 5.60 -2.20 -8.85
C SER A 82 5.06 -3.17 -9.91
N VAL A 83 3.74 -3.37 -9.93
CA VAL A 83 3.05 -4.17 -10.96
C VAL A 83 3.24 -3.52 -12.33
N LEU A 84 2.97 -2.23 -12.44
CA LEU A 84 3.15 -1.49 -13.70
C LEU A 84 4.61 -1.55 -14.20
N ALA A 85 5.57 -1.39 -13.31
CA ALA A 85 7.00 -1.49 -13.66
C ALA A 85 7.36 -2.89 -14.18
N ARG A 86 6.81 -3.96 -13.60
CA ARG A 86 6.99 -5.35 -14.04
C ARG A 86 6.44 -5.58 -15.45
N HIS A 87 5.35 -4.92 -15.81
CA HIS A 87 4.73 -5.02 -17.12
C HIS A 87 5.25 -4.00 -18.14
N GLY A 88 6.40 -3.39 -17.88
CA GLY A 88 7.11 -2.54 -18.84
C GLY A 88 6.62 -1.09 -18.91
N ALA A 89 5.81 -0.67 -17.95
CA ALA A 89 5.55 0.76 -17.81
C ALA A 89 6.87 1.46 -17.52
N LYS A 90 7.28 2.36 -18.40
CA LYS A 90 8.48 3.15 -18.20
C LYS A 90 8.26 4.06 -17.00
N GLY A 91 8.84 3.67 -15.88
CA GLY A 91 8.94 4.57 -14.73
C GLY A 91 9.69 5.85 -15.11
N ARG A 92 9.53 6.88 -14.33
CA ARG A 92 10.36 8.07 -14.49
C ARG A 92 11.83 7.69 -14.40
N GLY A 93 12.58 8.08 -15.43
CA GLY A 93 14.03 7.90 -15.41
C GLY A 93 14.65 8.66 -14.23
N MET A 94 15.76 8.15 -13.72
CA MET A 94 16.50 8.73 -12.58
C MET A 94 16.86 10.22 -12.79
N LEU A 95 16.96 10.65 -14.05
CA LEU A 95 17.26 12.02 -14.46
C LEU A 95 16.02 12.90 -14.74
N THR A 96 14.83 12.34 -14.63
CA THR A 96 13.61 13.10 -14.86
C THR A 96 13.28 13.92 -13.59
N PRO A 97 13.22 15.25 -13.67
CA PRO A 97 12.90 16.07 -12.51
C PRO A 97 11.50 15.71 -11.98
N ARG A 98 11.34 15.82 -10.68
CA ARG A 98 10.01 15.65 -10.06
C ARG A 98 9.07 16.71 -10.62
N PRO A 99 7.79 16.39 -10.91
CA PRO A 99 6.84 17.41 -11.28
C PRO A 99 6.69 18.39 -10.12
N GLN A 100 6.68 19.64 -10.45
CA GLN A 100 6.28 20.67 -9.51
C GLN A 100 4.75 20.70 -9.55
N LEU A 101 4.13 20.25 -8.48
CA LEU A 101 2.69 20.29 -8.28
C LEU A 101 2.40 21.38 -7.27
N THR A 102 1.36 22.14 -7.51
CA THR A 102 0.82 23.06 -6.52
C THR A 102 0.09 22.25 -5.43
N GLU A 103 -0.09 22.84 -4.26
CA GLU A 103 -0.82 22.22 -3.18
C GLU A 103 -2.28 21.91 -3.57
N GLU A 104 -2.90 22.81 -4.32
CA GLU A 104 -4.25 22.67 -4.85
C GLU A 104 -4.38 21.47 -5.81
N GLU A 105 -3.41 21.29 -6.72
CA GLU A 105 -3.36 20.15 -7.63
C GLU A 105 -3.13 18.83 -6.90
N LEU A 106 -2.35 18.85 -5.82
CA LEU A 106 -2.03 17.64 -5.05
C LEU A 106 -3.23 17.13 -4.27
N PHE A 107 -4.03 18.03 -3.72
CA PHE A 107 -5.20 17.70 -2.89
C PHE A 107 -6.54 17.84 -3.62
N GLU A 108 -6.51 17.96 -4.93
CA GLU A 108 -7.74 17.99 -5.72
C GLU A 108 -8.51 16.67 -5.52
N PRO A 109 -9.75 16.74 -4.99
CA PRO A 109 -10.52 15.53 -4.66
C PRO A 109 -10.75 14.62 -5.87
N GLY A 110 -10.91 15.20 -7.04
CA GLY A 110 -11.08 14.46 -8.29
C GLY A 110 -9.84 13.68 -8.68
N ALA A 111 -8.66 14.27 -8.56
CA ALA A 111 -7.39 13.61 -8.84
C ALA A 111 -7.09 12.48 -7.84
N CYS A 112 -7.37 12.70 -6.55
CA CYS A 112 -7.19 11.69 -5.51
C CYS A 112 -8.11 10.48 -5.75
N ALA A 113 -9.40 10.72 -6.03
CA ALA A 113 -10.35 9.66 -6.31
C ALA A 113 -9.98 8.86 -7.58
N ALA A 114 -9.57 9.54 -8.64
CA ALA A 114 -9.11 8.90 -9.87
C ALA A 114 -7.84 8.05 -9.62
N GLY A 115 -6.92 8.55 -8.80
CA GLY A 115 -5.73 7.82 -8.38
C GLY A 115 -6.06 6.52 -7.64
N THR A 116 -6.95 6.57 -6.66
CA THR A 116 -7.41 5.39 -5.90
C THR A 116 -8.06 4.37 -6.82
N GLN A 117 -8.97 4.80 -7.70
CA GLN A 117 -9.61 3.91 -8.68
C GLN A 117 -8.59 3.24 -9.62
N ALA A 118 -7.59 3.98 -10.08
CA ALA A 118 -6.53 3.45 -10.92
C ALA A 118 -5.71 2.39 -10.18
N VAL A 119 -5.34 2.62 -8.92
CA VAL A 119 -4.63 1.66 -8.07
C VAL A 119 -5.44 0.37 -7.93
N GLU A 120 -6.72 0.45 -7.59
CA GLU A 120 -7.59 -0.70 -7.46
C GLU A 120 -7.73 -1.48 -8.78
N ALA A 121 -7.88 -0.77 -9.91
CA ALA A 121 -7.98 -1.39 -11.22
C ALA A 121 -6.72 -2.17 -11.59
N VAL A 122 -5.53 -1.62 -11.34
CA VAL A 122 -4.24 -2.28 -11.59
C VAL A 122 -4.11 -3.54 -10.72
N LEU A 123 -4.36 -3.44 -9.42
CA LEU A 123 -4.25 -4.59 -8.51
C LEU A 123 -5.28 -5.68 -8.80
N ARG A 124 -6.48 -5.30 -9.27
CA ARG A 124 -7.49 -6.26 -9.73
C ARG A 124 -7.01 -7.01 -10.96
N LYS A 125 -6.45 -6.30 -11.94
CA LYS A 125 -5.94 -6.91 -13.18
C LYS A 125 -4.73 -7.81 -12.93
N ASP A 126 -3.85 -7.45 -12.04
CA ASP A 126 -2.71 -8.31 -11.64
C ASP A 126 -3.20 -9.63 -11.02
N ARG A 127 -4.21 -9.57 -10.15
CA ARG A 127 -4.84 -10.78 -9.58
C ARG A 127 -5.52 -11.65 -10.64
N GLU A 128 -6.25 -11.04 -11.55
CA GLU A 128 -6.88 -11.75 -12.67
C GLU A 128 -5.85 -12.44 -13.55
N ALA A 129 -4.77 -11.75 -13.91
CA ALA A 129 -3.67 -12.32 -14.68
C ALA A 129 -3.00 -13.50 -13.98
N ALA A 130 -2.78 -13.43 -12.66
CA ALA A 130 -2.22 -14.52 -11.88
C ALA A 130 -3.14 -15.76 -11.86
N LEU A 131 -4.46 -15.56 -11.75
CA LEU A 131 -5.44 -16.64 -11.84
C LEU A 131 -5.41 -17.33 -13.19
N LEU A 132 -5.41 -16.54 -14.28
CA LEU A 132 -5.35 -17.06 -15.65
C LEU A 132 -4.04 -17.82 -15.92
N GLN A 133 -2.91 -17.33 -15.41
CA GLN A 133 -1.63 -18.04 -15.51
C GLN A 133 -1.67 -19.39 -14.79
N THR A 134 -2.30 -19.44 -13.63
CA THR A 134 -2.48 -20.68 -12.87
C THR A 134 -3.35 -21.68 -13.65
N GLU A 135 -4.45 -21.20 -14.24
CA GLU A 135 -5.33 -22.02 -15.07
C GLU A 135 -4.62 -22.52 -16.34
N GLN A 136 -3.89 -21.65 -17.02
CA GLN A 136 -3.07 -22.02 -18.16
C GLN A 136 -2.04 -23.12 -17.81
N GLY A 137 -1.40 -22.99 -16.64
CA GLY A 137 -0.48 -24.01 -16.14
C GLY A 137 -1.16 -25.38 -15.94
N LYS A 138 -2.36 -25.38 -15.34
CA LYS A 138 -3.17 -26.60 -15.16
C LYS A 138 -3.54 -27.25 -16.49
N LEU A 139 -4.04 -26.45 -17.43
CA LEU A 139 -4.43 -26.93 -18.76
C LEU A 139 -3.22 -27.44 -19.55
N THR A 140 -2.08 -26.80 -19.43
CA THR A 140 -0.82 -27.24 -20.06
C THR A 140 -0.37 -28.58 -19.47
N ALA A 141 -0.44 -28.74 -18.17
CA ALA A 141 -0.12 -30.02 -17.50
C ALA A 141 -1.10 -31.13 -17.90
N GLN A 142 -2.41 -30.84 -17.98
CA GLN A 142 -3.41 -31.81 -18.46
C GLN A 142 -3.14 -32.22 -19.93
N LYS A 143 -2.85 -31.23 -20.80
CA LYS A 143 -2.47 -31.51 -22.20
C LYS A 143 -1.24 -32.40 -22.30
N ALA A 144 -0.21 -32.13 -21.50
CA ALA A 144 1.00 -32.95 -21.45
C ALA A 144 0.72 -34.38 -20.96
N ALA A 145 -0.17 -34.53 -19.96
CA ALA A 145 -0.57 -35.84 -19.46
C ALA A 145 -1.38 -36.65 -20.50
N LEU A 146 -2.16 -35.99 -21.33
CA LEU A 146 -2.96 -36.62 -22.36
C LEU A 146 -2.20 -36.88 -23.67
N ALA A 147 -1.10 -36.17 -23.93
CA ALA A 147 -0.31 -36.29 -25.15
C ALA A 147 0.13 -37.73 -25.48
N PRO A 148 0.58 -38.60 -24.55
CA PRO A 148 0.93 -39.96 -24.83
C PRO A 148 -0.24 -40.84 -25.32
N TRP A 149 -1.46 -40.43 -25.04
CA TRP A 149 -2.68 -41.16 -25.37
C TRP A 149 -3.25 -40.82 -26.76
N LEU A 150 -2.70 -39.76 -27.44
CA LEU A 150 -3.16 -39.32 -28.74
C LEU A 150 -2.95 -40.39 -29.85
N SER A 151 -2.02 -41.31 -29.66
CA SER A 151 -1.76 -42.40 -30.62
C SER A 151 -2.58 -43.64 -30.36
N LEU A 152 -3.48 -43.61 -29.40
CA LEU A 152 -4.32 -44.76 -29.05
C LEU A 152 -5.51 -44.83 -30.01
N ASP A 153 -5.64 -45.93 -30.75
CA ASP A 153 -6.76 -46.19 -31.68
C ASP A 153 -8.06 -46.57 -30.97
N LEU A 154 -8.05 -46.69 -29.65
CA LEU A 154 -9.21 -47.09 -28.88
C LEU A 154 -9.76 -45.88 -28.09
N PRO A 155 -11.09 -45.75 -27.99
CA PRO A 155 -11.68 -44.77 -27.12
C PRO A 155 -11.23 -45.00 -25.66
N LEU A 156 -10.80 -43.96 -24.99
CA LEU A 156 -10.38 -44.04 -23.55
C LEU A 156 -11.50 -44.52 -22.62
N GLU A 157 -12.75 -44.41 -23.09
CA GLU A 157 -13.96 -44.83 -22.37
C GLU A 157 -14.32 -46.30 -22.63
N SER A 158 -13.50 -47.01 -23.41
CA SER A 158 -13.75 -48.43 -23.67
C SER A 158 -13.69 -49.25 -22.37
N GLY A 159 -14.84 -49.69 -21.94
CA GLY A 159 -14.96 -50.57 -20.76
C GLY A 159 -14.61 -52.00 -21.09
N SER A 160 -14.29 -52.80 -20.06
CA SER A 160 -14.13 -54.26 -20.17
C SER A 160 -15.46 -54.91 -20.54
N THR A 161 -15.45 -55.82 -21.50
CA THR A 161 -16.59 -56.66 -21.87
C THR A 161 -16.57 -57.96 -21.08
N ARG A 162 -17.62 -58.81 -21.23
CA ARG A 162 -17.71 -60.08 -20.54
C ARG A 162 -16.58 -61.05 -20.90
N GLU A 163 -16.02 -60.87 -22.07
CA GLU A 163 -14.98 -61.75 -22.63
C GLU A 163 -13.58 -61.11 -22.73
N MET A 164 -13.52 -59.78 -22.63
CA MET A 164 -12.26 -59.04 -22.71
C MET A 164 -12.10 -58.04 -21.59
N LEU A 165 -10.98 -58.13 -20.91
CA LEU A 165 -10.53 -57.12 -19.96
C LEU A 165 -9.73 -56.02 -20.69
N VAL A 166 -10.24 -54.80 -20.76
CA VAL A 166 -9.52 -53.66 -21.30
C VAL A 166 -8.81 -52.96 -20.16
N GLN A 167 -7.49 -52.94 -20.18
CA GLN A 167 -6.68 -52.22 -19.21
C GLN A 167 -5.75 -51.28 -20.01
N ILE A 168 -5.97 -50.00 -19.85
CA ILE A 168 -5.18 -48.94 -20.48
C ILE A 168 -4.22 -48.43 -19.39
N GLY A 169 -2.93 -48.59 -19.66
CA GLY A 169 -1.88 -48.12 -18.70
C GLY A 169 -0.66 -47.61 -19.49
N ARG A 170 0.18 -46.90 -18.78
CA ARG A 170 1.47 -46.44 -19.29
C ARG A 170 2.50 -47.54 -19.05
N ALA A 171 3.25 -47.91 -20.10
CA ALA A 171 4.41 -48.74 -20.02
C ALA A 171 5.61 -47.98 -19.43
#